data_56fc00458b44d5a6112ddb27e89788cb
#
_entry.id   56fc00458b44d5a6112ddb27e89788cb
#
_cell.length_a   1.000
_cell.length_b   1.000
_cell.length_c   1.000
_cell.angle_alpha   90.00
_cell.angle_beta   90.00
_cell.angle_gamma   90.00
#
_symmetry.space_group_name_H-M   'P 1'
#
loop_
_entity.id
_entity.type
_entity.pdbx_description
1 polymer ?
#
loop_
_entity_poly.entity_id
_entity_poly.type
_entity_poly.pdbx_seq_one_letter_code
_entity_poly.pdbx_strand_id
1 'polypeptide(L)'
;MGNKHRDYMIDKVQRLIRERPVDIARAFGFTKLHEIDENGYSLHNEWMKMMLFAKKDLLLQAHRLSYKTTCVIAVLAISLIAFPKMTFAFFRKTDSDIKEVMNAVRKCLATDTAKWLAVSLWNTDLKMVKESTEELTTSIFLETRGSAQLTGMGIGSSLVGKHYDKIFTDDICTIKDRTSRAEREATKTAYGELGNVINDISEDNPFVGVTINTGTPWHRDDVYQKMPDPFIWDYTVTGILSDEKIEKQRKKLTKSEFAANYELKHVSNDGQIFQDPKYTVDKARLYYGYAHIDCAFGGENFTALTIMNDDKSSGNYYGFGIVWQQHVQKCYGEIKKLIKEFRVDATFLEDNADKGYVEQELGTIGIFTKGYHEQQNKHVKISTWLYDAWDKIFWLKETDPEYINQILDYMEDIEPDDAPDSCASLIREVEARQEAFII
;
A
#
# COMPACT_ATOMS: atom_id res chain seq x y z
N MET A 1 -9.86 49.31 16.32
CA MET A 1 -10.79 48.93 15.23
C MET A 1 -12.10 48.54 15.87
N GLY A 2 -13.24 49.10 15.38
CA GLY A 2 -14.56 48.81 15.98
C GLY A 2 -14.94 47.32 15.79
N ASN A 3 -15.71 46.74 16.71
CA ASN A 3 -16.10 45.32 16.68
C ASN A 3 -16.65 44.87 15.32
N LYS A 4 -17.43 45.66 14.62
CA LYS A 4 -18.00 45.35 13.30
C LYS A 4 -16.94 45.10 12.21
N HIS A 5 -15.83 45.84 12.21
CA HIS A 5 -14.75 45.64 11.23
C HIS A 5 -13.99 44.36 11.52
N ARG A 6 -13.80 44.03 12.79
CA ARG A 6 -13.15 42.77 13.21
C ARG A 6 -14.01 41.56 12.82
N ASP A 7 -15.29 41.57 13.10
CA ASP A 7 -16.23 40.50 12.76
C ASP A 7 -16.26 40.27 11.23
N TYR A 8 -16.27 41.34 10.46
CA TYR A 8 -16.17 41.28 8.99
C TYR A 8 -14.87 40.60 8.53
N MET A 9 -13.70 40.91 9.13
CA MET A 9 -12.44 40.33 8.78
C MET A 9 -12.38 38.86 9.15
N ILE A 10 -12.91 38.45 10.30
CA ILE A 10 -13.00 37.03 10.71
C ILE A 10 -13.85 36.25 9.70
N ASP A 11 -15.06 36.73 9.37
CA ASP A 11 -15.94 36.07 8.39
C ASP A 11 -15.26 35.92 7.02
N LYS A 12 -14.62 36.99 6.55
CA LYS A 12 -13.87 36.97 5.27
C LYS A 12 -12.77 35.91 5.25
N VAL A 13 -11.99 35.80 6.33
CA VAL A 13 -10.89 34.80 6.41
C VAL A 13 -11.44 33.41 6.57
N GLN A 14 -12.48 33.20 7.39
CA GLN A 14 -13.14 31.92 7.52
C GLN A 14 -13.74 31.44 6.18
N ARG A 15 -14.33 32.35 5.41
CA ARG A 15 -14.83 32.07 4.06
C ARG A 15 -13.68 31.70 3.12
N LEU A 16 -12.56 32.43 3.15
CA LEU A 16 -11.38 32.14 2.36
C LEU A 16 -10.85 30.71 2.65
N ILE A 17 -10.72 30.34 3.92
CA ILE A 17 -10.28 29.02 4.34
C ILE A 17 -11.27 27.94 3.87
N ARG A 18 -12.58 28.20 3.94
CA ARG A 18 -13.62 27.24 3.60
C ARG A 18 -13.79 27.03 2.10
N GLU A 19 -13.73 28.10 1.33
CA GLU A 19 -14.09 28.08 -0.09
C GLU A 19 -12.88 28.02 -1.00
N ARG A 20 -11.76 28.65 -0.60
CA ARG A 20 -10.59 28.89 -1.46
C ARG A 20 -9.25 28.60 -0.75
N PRO A 21 -9.08 27.46 -0.06
CA PRO A 21 -7.83 27.15 0.64
C PRO A 21 -6.63 27.07 -0.29
N VAL A 22 -6.82 26.77 -1.58
CA VAL A 22 -5.72 26.76 -2.57
C VAL A 22 -5.11 28.14 -2.78
N ASP A 23 -5.89 29.23 -2.65
CA ASP A 23 -5.34 30.59 -2.77
C ASP A 23 -4.41 30.89 -1.60
N ILE A 24 -4.72 30.41 -0.40
CA ILE A 24 -3.84 30.51 0.77
C ILE A 24 -2.57 29.71 0.53
N ALA A 25 -2.69 28.49 0.02
CA ALA A 25 -1.54 27.64 -0.28
C ALA A 25 -0.62 28.29 -1.33
N ARG A 26 -1.18 28.89 -2.37
CA ARG A 26 -0.41 29.62 -3.38
C ARG A 26 0.27 30.85 -2.78
N ALA A 27 -0.39 31.54 -1.86
CA ALA A 27 0.20 32.67 -1.11
C ALA A 27 1.30 32.22 -0.13
N PHE A 28 1.32 30.94 0.32
CA PHE A 28 2.45 30.35 1.02
C PHE A 28 3.66 30.06 0.09
N GLY A 29 3.49 30.18 -1.23
CA GLY A 29 4.54 29.95 -2.22
C GLY A 29 4.34 28.71 -3.08
N PHE A 30 3.28 27.93 -2.93
CA PHE A 30 2.99 26.73 -3.72
C PHE A 30 2.35 27.05 -5.08
N THR A 31 3.08 27.80 -5.91
CA THR A 31 2.61 28.34 -7.20
C THR A 31 2.29 27.26 -8.25
N LYS A 32 2.67 26.02 -8.03
CA LYS A 32 2.36 24.88 -8.92
C LYS A 32 0.96 24.29 -8.68
N LEU A 33 0.31 24.62 -7.59
CA LEU A 33 -1.09 24.23 -7.38
C LEU A 33 -1.98 24.99 -8.36
N HIS A 34 -2.97 24.30 -8.92
CA HIS A 34 -3.89 24.89 -9.89
C HIS A 34 -4.73 26.00 -9.25
N GLU A 35 -4.82 27.12 -9.94
CA GLU A 35 -5.74 28.20 -9.57
C GLU A 35 -7.20 27.76 -9.76
N ILE A 36 -8.10 28.46 -9.09
CA ILE A 36 -9.54 28.29 -9.33
C ILE A 36 -9.81 28.94 -10.69
N ASP A 37 -10.38 28.16 -11.60
CA ASP A 37 -10.73 28.59 -12.95
C ASP A 37 -11.97 29.53 -13.00
N GLU A 38 -12.35 29.93 -14.19
CA GLU A 38 -13.53 30.77 -14.43
C GLU A 38 -14.86 30.12 -14.05
N ASN A 39 -14.88 28.76 -13.96
CA ASN A 39 -16.05 27.99 -13.51
C ASN A 39 -16.07 27.79 -11.99
N GLY A 40 -15.09 28.34 -11.27
CA GLY A 40 -14.98 28.21 -9.81
C GLY A 40 -14.37 26.88 -9.36
N TYR A 41 -13.70 26.13 -10.23
CA TYR A 41 -13.13 24.82 -9.95
C TYR A 41 -11.60 24.84 -9.90
N SER A 42 -11.05 24.10 -8.96
CA SER A 42 -9.64 23.67 -8.92
C SER A 42 -9.54 22.34 -8.22
N LEU A 43 -8.90 21.38 -8.85
CA LEU A 43 -8.67 20.04 -8.29
C LEU A 43 -8.01 20.11 -6.91
N HIS A 44 -6.94 20.89 -6.78
CA HIS A 44 -6.23 21.03 -5.52
C HIS A 44 -7.07 21.74 -4.45
N ASN A 45 -7.94 22.69 -4.86
CA ASN A 45 -8.87 23.32 -3.95
C ASN A 45 -9.84 22.30 -3.35
N GLU A 46 -10.40 21.42 -4.18
CA GLU A 46 -11.30 20.39 -3.71
C GLU A 46 -10.60 19.39 -2.77
N TRP A 47 -9.39 18.93 -3.12
CA TRP A 47 -8.62 18.07 -2.21
C TRP A 47 -8.36 18.73 -0.86
N MET A 48 -7.96 19.99 -0.85
CA MET A 48 -7.70 20.72 0.39
C MET A 48 -8.98 20.92 1.22
N LYS A 49 -10.12 21.21 0.59
CA LYS A 49 -11.43 21.28 1.27
C LYS A 49 -11.81 19.94 1.89
N MET A 50 -11.66 18.83 1.13
CA MET A 50 -11.91 17.49 1.64
C MET A 50 -11.07 17.20 2.88
N MET A 51 -9.77 17.48 2.85
CA MET A 51 -8.86 17.22 3.97
C MET A 51 -9.13 18.13 5.18
N LEU A 52 -9.38 19.44 4.97
CA LEU A 52 -9.62 20.39 6.05
C LEU A 52 -10.92 20.08 6.80
N PHE A 53 -12.00 19.77 6.07
CA PHE A 53 -13.35 19.69 6.61
C PHE A 53 -13.95 18.28 6.61
N ALA A 54 -13.11 17.25 6.46
CA ALA A 54 -13.55 15.87 6.64
C ALA A 54 -14.16 15.65 8.02
N LYS A 55 -15.33 15.01 8.06
CA LYS A 55 -16.08 14.61 9.26
C LYS A 55 -16.06 13.09 9.46
N LYS A 56 -15.38 12.37 8.58
CA LYS A 56 -15.17 10.91 8.59
C LYS A 56 -13.78 10.65 8.02
N ASP A 57 -13.27 9.49 8.30
CA ASP A 57 -12.02 9.05 7.71
C ASP A 57 -12.05 9.15 6.18
N LEU A 58 -10.94 9.55 5.62
CA LEU A 58 -10.78 9.84 4.20
C LEU A 58 -9.56 9.10 3.66
N LEU A 59 -9.69 8.48 2.49
CA LEU A 59 -8.56 8.02 1.68
C LEU A 59 -8.58 8.74 0.32
N LEU A 60 -7.54 9.53 0.06
CA LEU A 60 -7.30 10.22 -1.19
C LEU A 60 -6.10 9.58 -1.90
N GLN A 61 -6.35 8.89 -3.00
CA GLN A 61 -5.31 8.34 -3.87
C GLN A 61 -5.15 9.24 -5.09
N ALA A 62 -3.95 9.78 -5.27
CA ALA A 62 -3.62 10.60 -6.42
C ALA A 62 -2.24 10.22 -6.96
N HIS A 63 -2.09 10.29 -8.28
CA HIS A 63 -0.89 9.85 -8.98
C HIS A 63 0.37 10.63 -8.57
N ARG A 64 1.54 10.05 -8.81
CA ARG A 64 2.82 10.71 -8.52
C ARG A 64 2.96 11.99 -9.35
N LEU A 65 3.54 13.03 -8.76
CA LEU A 65 3.64 14.39 -9.33
C LEU A 65 2.32 15.17 -9.39
N SER A 66 1.26 14.71 -8.72
CA SER A 66 -0.02 15.42 -8.63
C SER A 66 -0.05 16.52 -7.56
N TYR A 67 1.04 16.73 -6.84
CA TYR A 67 1.15 17.68 -5.72
C TYR A 67 0.29 17.34 -4.49
N LYS A 68 -0.14 16.07 -4.31
CA LYS A 68 -0.93 15.66 -3.13
C LYS A 68 -0.24 15.99 -1.81
N THR A 69 1.05 15.65 -1.66
CA THR A 69 1.85 15.97 -0.46
C THR A 69 1.94 17.49 -0.23
N THR A 70 2.03 18.28 -1.31
CA THR A 70 2.01 19.76 -1.23
C THR A 70 0.68 20.25 -0.67
N CYS A 71 -0.44 19.66 -1.08
CA CYS A 71 -1.76 19.97 -0.50
C CYS A 71 -1.81 19.59 0.99
N VAL A 72 -1.28 18.43 1.39
CA VAL A 72 -1.20 18.02 2.80
C VAL A 72 -0.40 19.04 3.62
N ILE A 73 0.77 19.46 3.14
CA ILE A 73 1.61 20.49 3.80
C ILE A 73 0.81 21.78 4.01
N ALA A 74 0.14 22.27 2.97
CA ALA A 74 -0.65 23.50 3.05
C ALA A 74 -1.84 23.35 4.01
N VAL A 75 -2.52 22.19 3.97
CA VAL A 75 -3.64 21.85 4.87
C VAL A 75 -3.16 21.81 6.32
N LEU A 76 -2.02 21.18 6.61
CA LEU A 76 -1.45 21.18 7.97
C LEU A 76 -1.17 22.60 8.45
N ALA A 77 -0.50 23.43 7.63
CA ALA A 77 -0.20 24.82 8.01
C ALA A 77 -1.47 25.65 8.25
N ILE A 78 -2.49 25.52 7.38
CA ILE A 78 -3.79 26.18 7.56
C ILE A 78 -4.49 25.66 8.82
N SER A 79 -4.45 24.35 9.09
CA SER A 79 -5.10 23.72 10.25
C SER A 79 -4.53 24.24 11.57
N LEU A 80 -3.21 24.42 11.66
CA LEU A 80 -2.57 24.96 12.86
C LEU A 80 -3.03 26.39 13.17
N ILE A 81 -3.43 27.15 12.15
CA ILE A 81 -3.94 28.52 12.32
C ILE A 81 -5.45 28.51 12.55
N ALA A 82 -6.20 27.70 11.78
CA ALA A 82 -7.67 27.72 11.80
C ALA A 82 -8.27 27.02 13.03
N PHE A 83 -7.57 26.01 13.58
CA PHE A 83 -8.06 25.17 14.68
C PHE A 83 -7.12 25.18 15.88
N PRO A 84 -7.01 26.29 16.62
CA PRO A 84 -6.03 26.49 17.68
C PRO A 84 -6.24 25.60 18.92
N LYS A 85 -7.35 24.89 19.01
CA LYS A 85 -7.67 23.94 20.10
C LYS A 85 -7.42 22.48 19.71
N MET A 86 -6.97 22.23 18.47
CA MET A 86 -6.77 20.87 17.98
C MET A 86 -5.30 20.48 17.95
N THR A 87 -5.05 19.21 18.25
CA THR A 87 -3.75 18.56 18.08
C THR A 87 -3.76 17.69 16.84
N PHE A 88 -2.64 17.69 16.11
CA PHE A 88 -2.49 16.98 14.85
C PHE A 88 -1.30 16.03 14.90
N ALA A 89 -1.46 14.85 14.29
CA ALA A 89 -0.34 13.98 13.97
C ALA A 89 -0.20 13.85 12.45
N PHE A 90 1.04 13.71 11.98
CA PHE A 90 1.36 13.47 10.59
C PHE A 90 2.32 12.28 10.48
N PHE A 91 1.95 11.28 9.69
CA PHE A 91 2.72 10.06 9.51
C PHE A 91 3.17 9.86 8.07
N ARG A 92 4.39 9.41 7.90
CA ARG A 92 4.93 8.84 6.67
C ARG A 92 5.58 7.49 6.94
N LYS A 93 6.09 6.84 5.89
CA LYS A 93 6.73 5.52 6.04
C LYS A 93 7.91 5.56 6.99
N THR A 94 8.76 6.58 6.93
CA THR A 94 9.98 6.70 7.74
C THR A 94 10.12 8.08 8.39
N ASP A 95 10.90 8.16 9.48
CA ASP A 95 11.21 9.44 10.16
C ASP A 95 12.02 10.41 9.28
N SER A 96 12.82 9.89 8.34
CA SER A 96 13.55 10.75 7.40
C SER A 96 12.61 11.54 6.49
N ASP A 97 11.51 10.94 6.04
CA ASP A 97 10.55 11.56 5.15
C ASP A 97 9.73 12.67 5.84
N ILE A 98 9.59 12.56 7.16
CA ILE A 98 8.88 13.54 8.00
C ILE A 98 9.58 14.89 8.02
N LYS A 99 10.91 14.91 8.13
CA LYS A 99 11.71 16.14 8.28
C LYS A 99 11.46 17.14 7.16
N GLU A 100 11.32 16.66 5.92
CA GLU A 100 11.06 17.52 4.77
C GLU A 100 9.69 18.20 4.89
N VAL A 101 8.66 17.44 5.21
CA VAL A 101 7.28 17.94 5.34
C VAL A 101 7.16 18.90 6.52
N MET A 102 7.68 18.54 7.70
CA MET A 102 7.66 19.43 8.87
C MET A 102 8.41 20.75 8.59
N ASN A 103 9.51 20.69 7.86
CA ASN A 103 10.26 21.88 7.44
C ASN A 103 9.45 22.76 6.48
N ALA A 104 8.70 22.13 5.56
CA ALA A 104 7.83 22.86 4.63
C ALA A 104 6.65 23.53 5.36
N VAL A 105 6.01 22.83 6.31
CA VAL A 105 4.96 23.41 7.17
C VAL A 105 5.48 24.62 7.94
N ARG A 106 6.69 24.51 8.52
CA ARG A 106 7.35 25.61 9.23
C ARG A 106 7.58 26.83 8.34
N LYS A 107 8.03 26.61 7.10
CA LYS A 107 8.19 27.69 6.12
C LYS A 107 6.86 28.36 5.79
N CYS A 108 5.75 27.62 5.65
CA CYS A 108 4.43 28.19 5.46
C CYS A 108 4.04 29.11 6.63
N LEU A 109 4.26 28.65 7.88
CA LEU A 109 3.92 29.41 9.08
C LEU A 109 4.76 30.68 9.25
N ALA A 110 5.96 30.73 8.65
CA ALA A 110 6.82 31.92 8.66
C ALA A 110 6.39 33.02 7.68
N THR A 111 5.49 32.73 6.73
CA THR A 111 5.06 33.70 5.70
C THR A 111 4.21 34.82 6.27
N ASP A 112 4.20 35.96 5.57
CA ASP A 112 3.31 37.08 5.94
C ASP A 112 1.83 36.72 5.80
N THR A 113 1.48 35.83 4.88
CA THR A 113 0.12 35.28 4.74
C THR A 113 -0.30 34.54 6.01
N ALA A 114 0.55 33.68 6.56
CA ALA A 114 0.24 32.96 7.81
C ALA A 114 0.05 33.92 8.99
N LYS A 115 0.94 34.91 9.13
CA LYS A 115 0.83 35.95 10.16
C LYS A 115 -0.47 36.76 10.00
N TRP A 116 -0.80 37.16 8.77
CA TRP A 116 -2.03 37.88 8.48
C TRP A 116 -3.27 37.05 8.85
N LEU A 117 -3.32 35.74 8.53
CA LEU A 117 -4.40 34.84 8.94
C LEU A 117 -4.55 34.80 10.44
N ALA A 118 -3.47 34.62 11.19
CA ALA A 118 -3.48 34.54 12.64
C ALA A 118 -3.97 35.86 13.31
N VAL A 119 -3.45 36.98 12.86
CA VAL A 119 -3.90 38.30 13.34
C VAL A 119 -5.39 38.53 13.03
N SER A 120 -5.82 38.18 11.81
CA SER A 120 -7.21 38.38 11.38
C SER A 120 -8.20 37.55 12.19
N LEU A 121 -7.87 36.27 12.46
CA LEU A 121 -8.75 35.35 13.20
C LEU A 121 -8.66 35.55 14.71
N TRP A 122 -7.44 35.66 15.25
CA TRP A 122 -7.20 35.55 16.70
C TRP A 122 -6.69 36.84 17.35
N ASN A 123 -6.40 37.87 16.57
CA ASN A 123 -5.79 39.14 17.03
C ASN A 123 -4.45 38.89 17.76
N THR A 124 -3.69 37.92 17.30
CA THR A 124 -2.45 37.46 17.94
C THR A 124 -1.36 37.30 16.89
N ASP A 125 -0.14 37.75 17.19
CA ASP A 125 1.03 37.53 16.35
C ASP A 125 1.37 36.05 16.30
N LEU A 126 1.52 35.51 15.11
CA LEU A 126 1.95 34.11 14.91
C LEU A 126 3.45 33.97 15.16
N LYS A 127 3.81 33.21 16.17
CA LYS A 127 5.19 32.84 16.51
C LYS A 127 5.27 31.35 16.78
N MET A 128 6.45 30.77 16.60
CA MET A 128 6.72 29.40 17.05
C MET A 128 7.07 29.43 18.52
N VAL A 129 6.39 28.60 19.33
CA VAL A 129 6.64 28.41 20.77
C VAL A 129 7.47 27.15 21.01
N LYS A 130 7.18 26.09 20.24
CA LYS A 130 7.99 24.87 20.19
C LYS A 130 8.31 24.55 18.73
N GLU A 131 9.57 24.27 18.46
CA GLU A 131 10.07 23.99 17.13
C GLU A 131 11.18 22.95 17.19
N SER A 132 10.91 21.77 16.64
CA SER A 132 11.90 20.71 16.47
C SER A 132 11.71 20.06 15.09
N THR A 133 12.51 19.06 14.77
CA THR A 133 12.35 18.30 13.51
C THR A 133 11.01 17.57 13.42
N GLU A 134 10.42 17.25 14.55
CA GLU A 134 9.23 16.39 14.67
C GLU A 134 8.04 17.10 15.29
N GLU A 135 8.22 18.23 15.97
CA GLU A 135 7.16 18.90 16.72
C GLU A 135 7.11 20.40 16.44
N LEU A 136 5.89 20.90 16.23
CA LEU A 136 5.60 22.31 16.04
C LEU A 136 4.46 22.75 16.96
N THR A 137 4.63 23.91 17.63
CA THR A 137 3.58 24.57 18.40
C THR A 137 3.64 26.06 18.15
N THR A 138 2.48 26.64 17.82
CA THR A 138 2.34 28.08 17.55
C THR A 138 1.87 28.85 18.78
N SER A 139 2.10 30.16 18.81
CA SER A 139 1.65 31.08 19.88
C SER A 139 0.13 31.19 20.03
N ILE A 140 -0.62 30.74 19.05
CA ILE A 140 -2.10 30.75 19.06
C ILE A 140 -2.70 29.43 19.56
N PHE A 141 -1.87 28.41 19.85
CA PHE A 141 -2.34 27.14 20.37
C PHE A 141 -2.90 27.30 21.80
N LEU A 142 -4.11 26.79 22.02
CA LEU A 142 -4.87 27.04 23.25
C LEU A 142 -5.00 25.82 24.17
N GLU A 143 -4.50 24.64 23.73
CA GLU A 143 -4.55 23.45 24.58
C GLU A 143 -3.48 23.48 25.68
N THR A 144 -3.85 23.01 26.87
CA THR A 144 -2.99 22.93 28.04
C THR A 144 -2.30 21.57 28.19
N ARG A 145 -2.71 20.56 27.41
CA ARG A 145 -2.04 19.25 27.40
C ARG A 145 -0.61 19.41 26.88
N GLY A 146 0.34 18.70 27.46
CA GLY A 146 1.77 18.82 27.13
C GLY A 146 2.18 18.39 25.72
N SER A 147 1.24 17.96 24.87
CA SER A 147 1.48 17.57 23.48
C SER A 147 1.75 18.79 22.60
N ALA A 148 2.61 18.65 21.60
CA ALA A 148 2.77 19.66 20.56
C ALA A 148 1.48 19.81 19.73
N GLN A 149 1.29 20.97 19.12
CA GLN A 149 0.13 21.22 18.25
C GLN A 149 0.16 20.32 17.00
N LEU A 150 1.36 20.08 16.44
CA LEU A 150 1.60 19.10 15.37
C LEU A 150 2.80 18.24 15.74
N THR A 151 2.63 16.92 15.61
CA THR A 151 3.72 15.95 15.73
C THR A 151 3.85 15.15 14.45
N GLY A 152 5.07 15.08 13.88
CA GLY A 152 5.40 14.26 12.73
C GLY A 152 6.16 13.00 13.16
N MET A 153 5.80 11.83 12.63
CA MET A 153 6.39 10.54 13.03
C MET A 153 6.39 9.55 11.85
N GLY A 154 7.39 8.67 11.80
CA GLY A 154 7.32 7.46 10.97
C GLY A 154 6.21 6.52 11.47
N ILE A 155 5.56 5.79 10.56
CA ILE A 155 4.39 4.95 10.92
C ILE A 155 4.74 3.86 11.96
N GLY A 156 6.01 3.43 12.04
CA GLY A 156 6.49 2.44 13.02
C GLY A 156 6.95 3.04 14.36
N SER A 157 6.79 4.34 14.58
CA SER A 157 7.24 5.00 15.81
C SER A 157 6.35 4.68 17.00
N SER A 158 6.90 4.79 18.23
CA SER A 158 6.13 4.56 19.46
C SER A 158 5.06 5.63 19.66
N LEU A 159 3.82 5.19 19.91
CA LEU A 159 2.65 6.03 20.14
C LEU A 159 2.24 6.14 21.61
N VAL A 160 2.99 5.55 22.52
CA VAL A 160 2.63 5.46 23.95
C VAL A 160 2.41 6.85 24.54
N GLY A 161 1.26 7.06 25.16
CA GLY A 161 0.90 8.31 25.87
C GLY A 161 0.60 9.50 24.95
N LYS A 162 0.44 9.29 23.64
CA LYS A 162 0.10 10.32 22.67
C LYS A 162 -1.39 10.28 22.35
N HIS A 163 -2.01 11.45 22.14
CA HIS A 163 -3.41 11.59 21.70
C HIS A 163 -3.53 12.77 20.76
N TYR A 164 -4.31 12.58 19.69
CA TYR A 164 -4.47 13.57 18.63
C TYR A 164 -5.94 13.72 18.23
N ASP A 165 -6.34 14.94 17.91
CA ASP A 165 -7.69 15.23 17.44
C ASP A 165 -7.87 14.87 15.96
N LYS A 166 -6.81 14.99 15.15
CA LYS A 166 -6.83 14.64 13.75
C LYS A 166 -5.49 14.05 13.30
N ILE A 167 -5.56 12.97 12.56
CA ILE A 167 -4.37 12.28 12.06
C ILE A 167 -4.29 12.42 10.54
N PHE A 168 -3.09 12.65 10.03
CA PHE A 168 -2.78 12.63 8.60
C PHE A 168 -1.74 11.55 8.33
N THR A 169 -1.96 10.75 7.28
CA THR A 169 -0.95 9.83 6.74
C THR A 169 -0.66 10.17 5.29
N ASP A 170 0.60 10.14 4.87
CA ASP A 170 0.99 10.38 3.48
C ASP A 170 2.06 9.38 3.04
N ASP A 171 1.78 8.62 1.99
CA ASP A 171 2.66 7.60 1.41
C ASP A 171 3.26 6.63 2.47
N ILE A 172 2.41 6.07 3.36
CA ILE A 172 2.82 5.06 4.35
C ILE A 172 3.01 3.66 3.75
N CYS A 173 2.52 3.44 2.54
CA CYS A 173 2.74 2.25 1.72
C CYS A 173 3.74 2.57 0.60
N THR A 174 4.71 1.69 0.38
CA THR A 174 5.82 1.88 -0.56
C THR A 174 6.08 0.62 -1.38
N ILE A 175 7.03 0.66 -2.32
CA ILE A 175 7.43 -0.52 -3.08
C ILE A 175 7.89 -1.70 -2.20
N LYS A 176 8.41 -1.45 -0.99
CA LYS A 176 8.76 -2.51 -0.04
C LYS A 176 7.55 -3.30 0.43
N ASP A 177 6.41 -2.64 0.58
CA ASP A 177 5.15 -3.30 0.93
C ASP A 177 4.65 -4.18 -0.22
N ARG A 178 5.04 -3.92 -1.47
CA ARG A 178 4.75 -4.80 -2.60
C ARG A 178 5.53 -6.11 -2.51
N THR A 179 6.85 -6.04 -2.33
CA THR A 179 7.75 -7.20 -2.42
C THR A 179 7.85 -7.99 -1.12
N SER A 180 7.49 -7.39 0.03
CA SER A 180 7.63 -8.03 1.35
C SER A 180 6.31 -8.14 2.09
N ARG A 181 5.85 -9.38 2.32
CA ARG A 181 4.69 -9.68 3.17
C ARG A 181 4.90 -9.15 4.59
N ALA A 182 6.11 -9.31 5.15
CA ALA A 182 6.43 -8.84 6.50
C ALA A 182 6.28 -7.31 6.63
N GLU A 183 6.75 -6.55 5.63
CA GLU A 183 6.58 -5.09 5.58
C GLU A 183 5.09 -4.71 5.48
N ARG A 184 4.29 -5.39 4.65
CA ARG A 184 2.85 -5.13 4.56
C ARG A 184 2.15 -5.33 5.90
N GLU A 185 2.39 -6.47 6.58
CA GLU A 185 1.79 -6.77 7.88
C GLU A 185 2.25 -5.80 8.97
N ALA A 186 3.53 -5.41 8.96
CA ALA A 186 4.04 -4.39 9.87
C ALA A 186 3.35 -3.03 9.65
N THR A 187 3.18 -2.61 8.39
CA THR A 187 2.47 -1.36 8.06
C THR A 187 1.00 -1.41 8.46
N LYS A 188 0.31 -2.54 8.21
CA LYS A 188 -1.10 -2.74 8.63
C LYS A 188 -1.25 -2.69 10.14
N THR A 189 -0.34 -3.34 10.87
CA THR A 189 -0.33 -3.36 12.34
C THR A 189 -0.12 -1.96 12.88
N ALA A 190 0.91 -1.26 12.40
CA ALA A 190 1.22 0.10 12.83
C ALA A 190 0.08 1.09 12.51
N TYR A 191 -0.58 0.95 11.36
CA TYR A 191 -1.76 1.75 11.03
C TYR A 191 -2.93 1.45 11.99
N GLY A 192 -3.14 0.19 12.34
CA GLY A 192 -4.16 -0.22 13.32
C GLY A 192 -3.99 0.46 14.69
N GLU A 193 -2.73 0.69 15.12
CA GLU A 193 -2.42 1.37 16.38
C GLU A 193 -2.83 2.87 16.39
N LEU A 194 -3.04 3.48 15.22
CA LEU A 194 -3.52 4.87 15.15
C LEU A 194 -4.90 5.05 15.79
N GLY A 195 -5.73 4.00 15.76
CA GLY A 195 -7.03 3.99 16.45
C GLY A 195 -6.93 4.14 17.96
N ASN A 196 -5.79 3.81 18.57
CA ASN A 196 -5.57 3.93 20.02
C ASN A 196 -5.12 5.34 20.45
N VAL A 197 -4.72 6.19 19.51
CA VAL A 197 -4.17 7.53 19.79
C VAL A 197 -4.99 8.67 19.19
N ILE A 198 -6.01 8.35 18.40
CA ILE A 198 -6.97 9.36 17.92
C ILE A 198 -8.02 9.56 18.99
N ASN A 199 -8.39 10.83 19.24
CA ASN A 199 -9.47 11.16 20.16
C ASN A 199 -10.82 10.78 19.55
N ASP A 200 -11.82 10.49 20.40
CA ASP A 200 -13.18 10.19 19.95
C ASP A 200 -13.82 11.38 19.22
N ILE A 201 -14.75 11.08 18.32
CA ILE A 201 -15.57 12.09 17.64
C ILE A 201 -16.34 12.90 18.69
N SER A 202 -16.21 14.23 18.62
CA SER A 202 -16.90 15.16 19.52
C SER A 202 -18.14 15.73 18.85
N GLU A 203 -19.26 15.79 19.60
CA GLU A 203 -20.48 16.46 19.13
C GLU A 203 -20.23 17.96 18.91
N ASP A 204 -19.36 18.56 19.75
CA ASP A 204 -19.02 19.99 19.68
C ASP A 204 -18.08 20.34 18.53
N ASN A 205 -17.29 19.37 18.06
CA ASN A 205 -16.32 19.57 16.96
C ASN A 205 -16.27 18.34 16.04
N PRO A 206 -17.01 18.32 14.93
CA PRO A 206 -17.10 17.19 14.03
C PRO A 206 -15.81 16.91 13.21
N PHE A 207 -14.77 17.69 13.41
CA PHE A 207 -13.46 17.51 12.74
C PHE A 207 -12.45 16.77 13.62
N VAL A 208 -12.79 16.45 14.87
CA VAL A 208 -12.04 15.62 15.81
C VAL A 208 -12.37 14.14 15.55
N GLY A 209 -11.42 13.25 15.78
CA GLY A 209 -11.60 11.80 15.61
C GLY A 209 -11.57 11.34 14.15
N VAL A 210 -10.83 12.06 13.28
CA VAL A 210 -10.81 11.80 11.84
C VAL A 210 -9.38 11.56 11.36
N THR A 211 -9.20 10.49 10.57
CA THR A 211 -7.93 10.17 9.90
C THR A 211 -8.01 10.52 8.41
N ILE A 212 -7.06 11.32 7.94
CA ILE A 212 -6.89 11.71 6.54
C ILE A 212 -5.73 10.93 5.97
N ASN A 213 -6.00 10.06 5.02
CA ASN A 213 -5.00 9.23 4.38
C ASN A 213 -4.77 9.68 2.93
N THR A 214 -3.50 9.77 2.54
CA THR A 214 -3.11 10.02 1.15
C THR A 214 -2.03 9.02 0.73
N GLY A 215 -2.05 8.59 -0.53
CA GLY A 215 -1.02 7.66 -1.02
C GLY A 215 -1.29 7.08 -2.39
N THR A 216 -0.49 6.08 -2.74
CA THR A 216 -0.59 5.28 -3.97
C THR A 216 -0.61 3.80 -3.62
N PRO A 217 -1.49 2.96 -4.24
CA PRO A 217 -1.56 1.53 -3.95
C PRO A 217 -0.38 0.80 -4.57
N TRP A 218 0.20 -0.17 -3.85
CA TRP A 218 1.33 -0.97 -4.32
C TRP A 218 1.02 -2.46 -4.42
N HIS A 219 0.10 -2.96 -3.61
CA HIS A 219 -0.28 -4.36 -3.57
C HIS A 219 -1.77 -4.50 -3.26
N ARG A 220 -2.44 -5.53 -3.82
CA ARG A 220 -3.89 -5.74 -3.57
C ARG A 220 -4.23 -5.98 -2.10
N ASP A 221 -3.25 -6.44 -1.30
CA ASP A 221 -3.37 -6.66 0.13
C ASP A 221 -2.50 -5.68 0.94
N ASP A 222 -2.41 -4.42 0.52
CA ASP A 222 -1.70 -3.38 1.28
C ASP A 222 -2.58 -2.73 2.37
N VAL A 223 -2.01 -1.77 3.09
CA VAL A 223 -2.69 -1.10 4.21
C VAL A 223 -3.95 -0.35 3.80
N TYR A 224 -4.07 0.07 2.54
CA TYR A 224 -5.23 0.82 2.06
C TYR A 224 -6.53 0.00 2.07
N GLN A 225 -6.44 -1.35 2.11
CA GLN A 225 -7.60 -2.22 2.33
C GLN A 225 -8.23 -2.08 3.73
N LYS A 226 -7.55 -1.46 4.67
CA LYS A 226 -8.04 -1.16 6.03
C LYS A 226 -8.68 0.22 6.15
N MET A 227 -8.69 1.00 5.07
CA MET A 227 -9.15 2.37 5.01
C MET A 227 -10.50 2.46 4.29
N PRO A 228 -11.20 3.61 4.36
CA PRO A 228 -12.42 3.84 3.57
C PRO A 228 -12.18 3.68 2.07
N ASP A 229 -13.27 3.53 1.31
CA ASP A 229 -13.21 3.54 -0.15
C ASP A 229 -12.47 4.78 -0.65
N PRO A 230 -11.48 4.63 -1.55
CA PRO A 230 -10.65 5.73 -1.97
C PRO A 230 -11.35 6.68 -2.93
N PHE A 231 -11.08 7.97 -2.77
CA PHE A 231 -11.24 8.93 -3.85
C PHE A 231 -10.01 8.84 -4.76
N ILE A 232 -10.21 8.42 -6.01
CA ILE A 232 -9.13 8.09 -6.94
C ILE A 232 -8.98 9.17 -8.01
N TRP A 233 -7.75 9.70 -8.15
CA TRP A 233 -7.35 10.65 -9.20
C TRP A 233 -6.08 10.17 -9.89
N ASP A 234 -6.23 9.30 -10.86
CA ASP A 234 -5.14 8.87 -11.72
C ASP A 234 -4.71 9.98 -12.71
N TYR A 235 -3.66 9.72 -13.47
CA TYR A 235 -3.11 10.73 -14.39
C TYR A 235 -4.09 11.13 -15.51
N THR A 236 -5.03 10.27 -15.88
CA THR A 236 -6.02 10.54 -16.95
C THR A 236 -7.11 11.49 -16.47
N VAL A 237 -7.49 11.38 -15.19
CA VAL A 237 -8.53 12.20 -14.57
C VAL A 237 -8.02 13.59 -14.20
N THR A 238 -6.77 13.69 -13.72
CA THR A 238 -6.25 14.98 -13.22
C THR A 238 -5.86 15.97 -14.30
N GLY A 239 -5.42 15.51 -15.46
CA GLY A 239 -4.91 16.37 -16.55
C GLY A 239 -3.67 17.20 -16.19
N ILE A 240 -2.99 16.91 -15.05
CA ILE A 240 -1.83 17.67 -14.56
C ILE A 240 -0.58 17.45 -15.41
N LEU A 241 -0.42 16.23 -15.92
CA LEU A 241 0.76 15.82 -16.68
C LEU A 241 0.46 15.81 -18.18
N SER A 242 1.34 16.37 -18.98
CA SER A 242 1.25 16.25 -20.43
C SER A 242 1.54 14.83 -20.91
N ASP A 243 1.01 14.46 -22.06
CA ASP A 243 1.23 13.14 -22.68
C ASP A 243 2.73 12.84 -22.84
N GLU A 244 3.53 13.84 -23.21
CA GLU A 244 4.98 13.71 -23.33
C GLU A 244 5.64 13.32 -21.99
N LYS A 245 5.19 13.92 -20.87
CA LYS A 245 5.69 13.56 -19.53
C LYS A 245 5.27 12.16 -19.15
N ILE A 246 4.04 11.78 -19.43
CA ILE A 246 3.52 10.44 -19.17
C ILE A 246 4.33 9.41 -19.94
N GLU A 247 4.51 9.57 -21.24
CA GLU A 247 5.32 8.66 -22.07
C GLU A 247 6.78 8.56 -21.59
N LYS A 248 7.36 9.66 -21.13
CA LYS A 248 8.69 9.66 -20.53
C LYS A 248 8.74 8.81 -19.24
N GLN A 249 7.71 8.87 -18.39
CA GLN A 249 7.65 8.06 -17.18
C GLN A 249 7.38 6.58 -17.52
N ARG A 250 6.51 6.30 -18.48
CA ARG A 250 6.21 4.93 -18.96
C ARG A 250 7.47 4.22 -19.48
N LYS A 251 8.38 4.95 -20.13
CA LYS A 251 9.67 4.40 -20.61
C LYS A 251 10.71 4.19 -19.50
N LYS A 252 10.58 4.85 -18.36
CA LYS A 252 11.55 4.80 -17.25
C LYS A 252 11.21 3.78 -16.19
N LEU A 253 9.94 3.47 -16.02
CA LEU A 253 9.42 2.64 -14.96
C LEU A 253 9.04 1.28 -15.51
N THR A 254 9.09 0.27 -14.66
CA THR A 254 8.44 -1.00 -14.96
C THR A 254 6.93 -0.80 -15.11
N LYS A 255 6.25 -1.70 -15.81
CA LYS A 255 4.78 -1.65 -15.98
C LYS A 255 4.06 -1.53 -14.63
N SER A 256 4.50 -2.32 -13.67
CA SER A 256 3.93 -2.34 -12.33
C SER A 256 4.18 -1.04 -11.54
N GLU A 257 5.38 -0.47 -11.60
CA GLU A 257 5.64 0.83 -10.97
C GLU A 257 4.84 1.94 -11.62
N PHE A 258 4.66 1.89 -12.95
CA PHE A 258 3.81 2.84 -13.65
C PHE A 258 2.34 2.68 -13.25
N ALA A 259 1.83 1.45 -13.18
CA ALA A 259 0.48 1.15 -12.73
C ALA A 259 0.22 1.69 -11.32
N ALA A 260 1.10 1.40 -10.35
CA ALA A 260 0.96 1.88 -8.99
C ALA A 260 1.04 3.40 -8.88
N ASN A 261 2.05 4.03 -9.53
CA ASN A 261 2.34 5.45 -9.34
C ASN A 261 1.44 6.39 -10.15
N TYR A 262 0.92 5.95 -11.31
CA TYR A 262 0.20 6.82 -12.25
C TYR A 262 -1.23 6.35 -12.51
N GLU A 263 -1.47 5.04 -12.67
CA GLU A 263 -2.81 4.48 -12.89
C GLU A 263 -3.53 4.17 -11.56
N LEU A 264 -2.83 4.24 -10.43
CA LEU A 264 -3.33 3.93 -9.09
C LEU A 264 -3.88 2.51 -8.97
N LYS A 265 -3.20 1.57 -9.63
CA LYS A 265 -3.48 0.14 -9.61
C LYS A 265 -2.25 -0.60 -9.10
N HIS A 266 -2.43 -1.63 -8.32
CA HIS A 266 -1.32 -2.46 -7.85
C HIS A 266 -0.63 -3.23 -8.99
N VAL A 267 -1.39 -3.55 -10.08
CA VAL A 267 -0.89 -4.14 -11.34
C VAL A 267 -1.60 -3.49 -12.52
N SER A 268 -0.92 -3.32 -13.66
CA SER A 268 -1.55 -2.87 -14.90
C SER A 268 -2.48 -3.95 -15.47
N ASN A 269 -3.73 -3.59 -15.80
CA ASN A 269 -4.66 -4.52 -16.45
C ASN A 269 -4.12 -5.07 -17.78
N ASP A 270 -3.31 -4.28 -18.51
CA ASP A 270 -2.70 -4.69 -19.78
C ASP A 270 -1.60 -5.74 -19.62
N GLY A 271 -1.18 -6.03 -18.38
CA GLY A 271 -0.14 -7.01 -18.07
C GLY A 271 -0.62 -8.20 -17.24
N GLN A 272 -1.89 -8.23 -16.84
CA GLN A 272 -2.42 -9.37 -16.10
C GLN A 272 -2.67 -10.56 -17.02
N ILE A 273 -1.92 -11.65 -16.77
CA ILE A 273 -2.08 -12.90 -17.49
C ILE A 273 -3.17 -13.75 -16.83
N PHE A 274 -3.32 -13.65 -15.50
CA PHE A 274 -4.21 -14.48 -14.68
C PHE A 274 -5.29 -13.62 -14.02
N GLN A 275 -6.56 -14.08 -14.08
CA GLN A 275 -7.71 -13.40 -13.49
C GLN A 275 -8.71 -14.44 -12.96
N ASP A 276 -9.65 -14.03 -12.13
CA ASP A 276 -10.82 -14.79 -11.67
C ASP A 276 -10.53 -16.23 -11.18
N PRO A 277 -9.72 -16.41 -10.09
CA PRO A 277 -9.41 -17.75 -9.57
C PRO A 277 -10.67 -18.46 -9.10
N LYS A 278 -10.82 -19.72 -9.50
CA LYS A 278 -11.94 -20.58 -9.07
C LYS A 278 -11.61 -21.29 -7.76
N TYR A 279 -12.60 -21.51 -6.93
CA TYR A 279 -12.39 -22.13 -5.62
C TYR A 279 -13.27 -23.36 -5.39
N THR A 280 -12.77 -24.29 -4.57
CA THR A 280 -13.47 -25.47 -4.05
C THR A 280 -13.35 -25.54 -2.54
N VAL A 281 -14.27 -26.25 -1.91
CA VAL A 281 -14.21 -26.64 -0.48
C VAL A 281 -13.92 -28.13 -0.30
N ASP A 282 -13.84 -28.88 -1.39
CA ASP A 282 -13.66 -30.35 -1.37
C ASP A 282 -12.18 -30.70 -1.33
N LYS A 283 -11.63 -30.79 -0.13
CA LYS A 283 -10.25 -31.15 0.13
C LYS A 283 -9.90 -32.57 -0.34
N ALA A 284 -10.86 -33.49 -0.39
CA ALA A 284 -10.61 -34.87 -0.78
C ALA A 284 -10.16 -34.99 -2.25
N ARG A 285 -10.50 -34.00 -3.08
CA ARG A 285 -10.06 -33.95 -4.47
C ARG A 285 -8.57 -33.74 -4.66
N LEU A 286 -7.86 -33.26 -3.63
CA LEU A 286 -6.41 -33.09 -3.65
C LEU A 286 -5.64 -34.32 -3.16
N TYR A 287 -6.32 -35.31 -2.56
CA TYR A 287 -5.62 -36.49 -2.04
C TYR A 287 -5.02 -37.33 -3.16
N TYR A 288 -3.83 -37.86 -2.89
CA TYR A 288 -3.05 -38.68 -3.81
C TYR A 288 -2.62 -37.93 -5.08
N GLY A 289 -2.54 -36.60 -4.98
CA GLY A 289 -1.99 -35.74 -6.02
C GLY A 289 -0.48 -35.59 -5.90
N TYR A 290 0.02 -34.55 -6.51
CA TYR A 290 1.43 -34.24 -6.64
C TYR A 290 1.78 -32.93 -5.94
N ALA A 291 3.05 -32.75 -5.55
CA ALA A 291 3.53 -31.50 -4.99
C ALA A 291 4.76 -31.01 -5.72
N HIS A 292 4.98 -29.69 -5.71
CA HIS A 292 6.21 -29.04 -6.13
C HIS A 292 6.66 -28.06 -5.07
N ILE A 293 7.97 -28.05 -4.81
CA ILE A 293 8.60 -27.12 -3.87
C ILE A 293 9.55 -26.22 -4.68
N ASP A 294 9.30 -24.92 -4.66
CA ASP A 294 10.25 -23.91 -5.11
C ASP A 294 10.98 -23.35 -3.87
N CYS A 295 12.31 -23.37 -3.89
CA CYS A 295 13.15 -23.20 -2.70
C CYS A 295 13.77 -21.82 -2.63
N ALA A 296 13.42 -21.01 -1.62
CA ALA A 296 14.20 -19.82 -1.28
C ALA A 296 15.41 -20.15 -0.40
N PHE A 297 16.55 -19.58 -0.74
CA PHE A 297 17.81 -19.70 0.03
C PHE A 297 18.12 -18.44 0.84
N GLY A 298 17.17 -17.54 1.00
CA GLY A 298 17.25 -16.30 1.78
C GLY A 298 16.91 -15.06 0.94
N GLY A 299 17.02 -13.87 1.55
CA GLY A 299 16.66 -12.61 0.90
C GLY A 299 15.16 -12.34 0.91
N GLU A 300 14.66 -11.73 -0.15
CA GLU A 300 13.25 -11.35 -0.30
C GLU A 300 12.41 -12.46 -0.98
N ASN A 301 13.00 -13.55 -1.43
CA ASN A 301 12.34 -14.63 -2.13
C ASN A 301 11.50 -15.51 -1.20
N PHE A 302 10.49 -16.15 -1.77
CA PHE A 302 9.59 -17.04 -1.05
C PHE A 302 9.89 -18.51 -1.34
N THR A 303 9.86 -19.34 -0.31
CA THR A 303 9.67 -20.78 -0.53
C THR A 303 8.21 -21.02 -0.85
N ALA A 304 7.92 -21.62 -2.00
CA ALA A 304 6.56 -21.94 -2.43
C ALA A 304 6.31 -23.45 -2.42
N LEU A 305 5.15 -23.86 -1.92
CA LEU A 305 4.65 -25.23 -2.04
C LEU A 305 3.35 -25.20 -2.82
N THR A 306 3.31 -25.93 -3.93
CA THR A 306 2.10 -26.22 -4.70
C THR A 306 1.72 -27.68 -4.51
N ILE A 307 0.46 -27.97 -4.18
CA ILE A 307 -0.11 -29.31 -4.19
C ILE A 307 -1.25 -29.31 -5.19
N MET A 308 -1.28 -30.29 -6.09
CA MET A 308 -2.29 -30.39 -7.15
C MET A 308 -2.62 -31.83 -7.48
N ASN A 309 -3.88 -32.06 -7.79
CA ASN A 309 -4.37 -33.32 -8.33
C ASN A 309 -5.17 -33.06 -9.62
N ASP A 310 -5.01 -33.90 -10.61
CA ASP A 310 -5.74 -33.86 -11.86
C ASP A 310 -6.97 -34.80 -11.82
N ASP A 311 -8.12 -34.27 -12.16
CA ASP A 311 -9.33 -35.06 -12.37
C ASP A 311 -9.46 -35.40 -13.86
N LYS A 312 -8.98 -36.59 -14.23
CA LYS A 312 -9.00 -37.08 -15.61
C LYS A 312 -10.41 -37.17 -16.23
N SER A 313 -11.43 -37.24 -15.40
CA SER A 313 -12.82 -37.35 -15.88
C SER A 313 -13.37 -36.00 -16.36
N SER A 314 -12.97 -34.91 -15.72
CA SER A 314 -13.42 -33.56 -16.07
C SER A 314 -12.37 -32.72 -16.78
N GLY A 315 -11.09 -33.14 -16.75
CA GLY A 315 -9.96 -32.35 -17.24
C GLY A 315 -9.62 -31.14 -16.38
N ASN A 316 -10.11 -31.11 -15.14
CA ASN A 316 -9.85 -30.04 -14.17
C ASN A 316 -8.71 -30.40 -13.22
N TYR A 317 -8.10 -29.38 -12.66
CA TYR A 317 -7.11 -29.49 -11.59
C TYR A 317 -7.69 -28.99 -10.28
N TYR A 318 -7.33 -29.63 -9.17
CA TYR A 318 -7.65 -29.19 -7.83
C TYR A 318 -6.34 -28.85 -7.11
N GLY A 319 -6.21 -27.58 -6.69
CA GLY A 319 -4.97 -27.02 -6.21
C GLY A 319 -5.01 -26.49 -4.79
N PHE A 320 -3.91 -26.59 -4.07
CA PHE A 320 -3.59 -25.88 -2.85
C PHE A 320 -2.21 -25.28 -2.97
N GLY A 321 -2.04 -24.02 -2.55
CA GLY A 321 -0.76 -23.34 -2.59
C GLY A 321 -0.50 -22.57 -1.30
N ILE A 322 0.77 -22.49 -0.91
CA ILE A 322 1.23 -21.69 0.22
C ILE A 322 2.63 -21.17 -0.06
N VAL A 323 2.94 -19.98 0.43
CA VAL A 323 4.27 -19.36 0.36
C VAL A 323 4.76 -18.94 1.73
N TRP A 324 6.08 -19.04 1.94
CA TRP A 324 6.76 -18.55 3.14
C TRP A 324 7.94 -17.65 2.70
N GLN A 325 7.97 -16.43 3.14
CA GLN A 325 9.13 -15.54 2.92
C GLN A 325 10.26 -15.93 3.88
N GLN A 326 10.79 -17.13 3.71
CA GLN A 326 11.79 -17.75 4.58
C GLN A 326 12.64 -18.73 3.78
N HIS A 327 13.86 -18.96 4.29
CA HIS A 327 14.72 -20.05 3.80
C HIS A 327 14.01 -21.40 3.91
N VAL A 328 14.09 -22.22 2.88
CA VAL A 328 13.37 -23.50 2.75
C VAL A 328 13.55 -24.44 3.96
N GLN A 329 14.72 -24.47 4.58
CA GLN A 329 14.98 -25.28 5.77
C GLN A 329 14.04 -24.97 6.95
N LYS A 330 13.60 -23.71 7.09
CA LYS A 330 12.66 -23.31 8.13
C LYS A 330 11.23 -23.79 7.86
N CYS A 331 10.93 -24.15 6.61
CA CYS A 331 9.63 -24.59 6.15
C CYS A 331 9.45 -26.12 6.20
N TYR A 332 10.52 -26.91 6.36
CA TYR A 332 10.48 -28.37 6.30
C TYR A 332 9.42 -29.03 7.18
N GLY A 333 9.21 -28.51 8.40
CA GLY A 333 8.22 -29.05 9.32
C GLY A 333 6.78 -28.91 8.78
N GLU A 334 6.46 -27.75 8.24
CA GLU A 334 5.14 -27.47 7.67
C GLU A 334 4.94 -28.18 6.33
N ILE A 335 5.97 -28.18 5.46
CA ILE A 335 5.94 -28.94 4.22
C ILE A 335 5.64 -30.41 4.49
N LYS A 336 6.35 -31.03 5.45
CA LYS A 336 6.10 -32.43 5.84
C LYS A 336 4.67 -32.65 6.33
N LYS A 337 4.14 -31.75 7.13
CA LYS A 337 2.76 -31.82 7.63
C LYS A 337 1.76 -31.79 6.48
N LEU A 338 1.91 -30.85 5.56
CA LEU A 338 1.00 -30.67 4.41
C LEU A 338 1.07 -31.87 3.43
N ILE A 339 2.26 -32.33 3.09
CA ILE A 339 2.44 -33.52 2.23
C ILE A 339 1.72 -34.74 2.83
N LYS A 340 1.83 -34.96 4.15
CA LYS A 340 1.09 -36.05 4.83
C LYS A 340 -0.40 -35.80 4.87
N GLU A 341 -0.84 -34.59 5.15
CA GLU A 341 -2.24 -34.22 5.26
C GLU A 341 -2.99 -34.43 3.94
N PHE A 342 -2.37 -34.02 2.83
CA PHE A 342 -2.92 -34.21 1.49
C PHE A 342 -2.61 -35.59 0.89
N ARG A 343 -1.86 -36.45 1.60
CA ARG A 343 -1.46 -37.80 1.12
C ARG A 343 -0.80 -37.75 -0.26
N VAL A 344 0.14 -36.81 -0.44
CA VAL A 344 0.82 -36.56 -1.72
C VAL A 344 1.57 -37.82 -2.18
N ASP A 345 1.38 -38.23 -3.43
CA ASP A 345 1.98 -39.42 -4.01
C ASP A 345 3.44 -39.19 -4.45
N ALA A 346 3.74 -38.00 -5.00
CA ALA A 346 5.10 -37.63 -5.37
C ALA A 346 5.33 -36.12 -5.22
N THR A 347 6.54 -35.76 -4.81
CA THR A 347 6.98 -34.39 -4.65
C THR A 347 8.12 -34.11 -5.61
N PHE A 348 8.05 -32.97 -6.32
CA PHE A 348 9.06 -32.51 -7.26
C PHE A 348 9.85 -31.35 -6.70
N LEU A 349 11.09 -31.21 -7.11
CA LEU A 349 12.02 -30.19 -6.68
C LEU A 349 12.96 -29.81 -7.81
N GLU A 350 13.18 -28.51 -8.04
CA GLU A 350 14.22 -28.03 -8.93
C GLU A 350 15.59 -28.07 -8.23
N ASP A 351 16.61 -28.67 -8.87
CA ASP A 351 17.96 -28.88 -8.31
C ASP A 351 19.01 -27.90 -8.82
N ASN A 352 18.64 -26.90 -9.62
CA ASN A 352 19.57 -25.98 -10.29
C ASN A 352 20.44 -25.19 -9.31
N ALA A 353 19.88 -24.77 -8.17
CA ALA A 353 20.54 -23.87 -7.25
C ALA A 353 21.38 -24.59 -6.18
N ASP A 354 20.94 -25.75 -5.69
CA ASP A 354 21.49 -26.43 -4.51
C ASP A 354 22.18 -27.76 -4.80
N LYS A 355 22.18 -28.20 -6.06
CA LYS A 355 22.80 -29.45 -6.50
C LYS A 355 22.29 -30.69 -5.76
N GLY A 356 21.01 -30.71 -5.39
CA GLY A 356 20.36 -31.82 -4.71
C GLY A 356 20.54 -31.86 -3.18
N TYR A 357 21.06 -30.80 -2.57
CA TYR A 357 21.23 -30.73 -1.10
C TYR A 357 19.86 -30.73 -0.38
N VAL A 358 18.90 -29.94 -0.84
CA VAL A 358 17.56 -29.91 -0.26
C VAL A 358 16.84 -31.24 -0.41
N GLU A 359 17.02 -31.94 -1.55
CA GLU A 359 16.49 -33.29 -1.77
C GLU A 359 16.98 -34.29 -0.70
N GLN A 360 18.29 -34.27 -0.40
CA GLN A 360 18.86 -35.11 0.66
C GLN A 360 18.28 -34.77 2.03
N GLU A 361 18.20 -33.48 2.41
CA GLU A 361 17.64 -33.05 3.69
C GLU A 361 16.17 -33.46 3.86
N LEU A 362 15.35 -33.25 2.83
CA LEU A 362 13.96 -33.69 2.81
C LEU A 362 13.82 -35.20 2.95
N GLY A 363 14.73 -35.95 2.30
CA GLY A 363 14.82 -37.41 2.45
C GLY A 363 15.08 -37.85 3.89
N THR A 364 15.94 -37.15 4.64
CA THR A 364 16.24 -37.49 6.06
C THR A 364 15.03 -37.33 6.97
N ILE A 365 14.10 -36.47 6.62
CA ILE A 365 12.84 -36.26 7.37
C ILE A 365 11.67 -37.08 6.81
N GLY A 366 11.93 -37.94 5.81
CA GLY A 366 10.94 -38.85 5.24
C GLY A 366 10.03 -38.23 4.21
N ILE A 367 10.49 -37.20 3.51
CA ILE A 367 9.87 -36.63 2.29
C ILE A 367 10.76 -37.04 1.13
N PHE A 368 10.26 -37.93 0.28
CA PHE A 368 10.97 -38.35 -0.93
C PHE A 368 10.58 -37.43 -2.08
N THR A 369 11.57 -36.73 -2.60
CA THR A 369 11.41 -35.80 -3.72
C THR A 369 12.07 -36.40 -4.98
N LYS A 370 11.58 -35.94 -6.12
CA LYS A 370 12.20 -36.19 -7.41
C LYS A 370 12.81 -34.91 -7.92
N GLY A 371 14.12 -34.78 -7.80
CA GLY A 371 14.87 -33.65 -8.37
C GLY A 371 14.83 -33.67 -9.90
N TYR A 372 14.78 -32.49 -10.51
CA TYR A 372 14.94 -32.29 -11.94
C TYR A 372 15.70 -30.98 -12.20
N HIS A 373 16.39 -30.94 -13.33
CA HIS A 373 17.14 -29.78 -13.76
C HIS A 373 16.29 -28.93 -14.70
N GLU A 374 15.99 -27.69 -14.33
CA GLU A 374 15.21 -26.77 -15.13
C GLU A 374 16.07 -26.14 -16.25
N GLN A 375 15.59 -26.22 -17.47
CA GLN A 375 16.24 -25.65 -18.65
C GLN A 375 15.38 -24.59 -19.35
N GLN A 376 14.09 -24.52 -19.00
CA GLN A 376 13.16 -23.61 -19.63
C GLN A 376 13.22 -22.23 -18.97
N ASN A 377 13.11 -21.16 -19.76
CA ASN A 377 12.96 -19.82 -19.21
C ASN A 377 11.68 -19.73 -18.37
N LYS A 378 11.78 -19.12 -17.19
CA LYS A 378 10.70 -19.00 -16.19
C LYS A 378 9.44 -18.39 -16.79
N HIS A 379 9.54 -17.26 -17.50
CA HIS A 379 8.38 -16.62 -18.12
C HIS A 379 7.72 -17.51 -19.16
N VAL A 380 8.49 -18.18 -20.01
CA VAL A 380 7.97 -19.13 -21.01
C VAL A 380 7.24 -20.29 -20.32
N LYS A 381 7.80 -20.82 -19.24
CA LYS A 381 7.19 -21.88 -18.44
C LYS A 381 5.82 -21.44 -17.86
N ILE A 382 5.78 -20.30 -17.21
CA ILE A 382 4.55 -19.77 -16.59
C ILE A 382 3.50 -19.41 -17.65
N SER A 383 3.90 -18.72 -18.72
CA SER A 383 2.99 -18.29 -19.78
C SER A 383 2.49 -19.42 -20.69
N THR A 384 3.11 -20.61 -20.60
CA THR A 384 2.65 -21.80 -21.32
C THR A 384 1.82 -22.68 -20.38
N TRP A 385 2.45 -23.30 -19.39
CA TRP A 385 1.83 -24.33 -18.58
C TRP A 385 0.76 -23.83 -17.64
N LEU A 386 1.05 -22.79 -16.86
CA LEU A 386 0.06 -22.24 -15.94
C LEU A 386 -1.05 -21.50 -16.68
N TYR A 387 -0.73 -20.79 -17.76
CA TYR A 387 -1.73 -20.06 -18.55
C TYR A 387 -2.78 -21.01 -19.17
N ASP A 388 -2.33 -22.12 -19.79
CA ASP A 388 -3.21 -23.09 -20.43
C ASP A 388 -4.10 -23.86 -19.42
N ALA A 389 -3.61 -24.00 -18.19
CA ALA A 389 -4.31 -24.70 -17.13
C ALA A 389 -5.19 -23.77 -16.25
N TRP A 390 -4.95 -22.46 -16.23
CA TRP A 390 -5.53 -21.54 -15.26
C TRP A 390 -7.05 -21.64 -15.11
N ASP A 391 -7.75 -21.63 -16.20
CA ASP A 391 -9.22 -21.71 -16.23
C ASP A 391 -9.77 -23.07 -15.77
N LYS A 392 -8.93 -24.07 -15.62
CA LYS A 392 -9.29 -25.43 -15.19
C LYS A 392 -8.92 -25.71 -13.75
N ILE A 393 -8.19 -24.78 -13.08
CA ILE A 393 -7.75 -24.97 -11.68
C ILE A 393 -8.82 -24.49 -10.73
N PHE A 394 -9.19 -25.36 -9.77
CA PHE A 394 -10.04 -25.06 -8.62
C PHE A 394 -9.19 -25.07 -7.36
N TRP A 395 -8.93 -23.90 -6.83
CA TRP A 395 -8.13 -23.72 -5.62
C TRP A 395 -8.94 -24.08 -4.37
N LEU A 396 -8.33 -24.80 -3.43
CA LEU A 396 -8.93 -24.99 -2.13
C LEU A 396 -9.07 -23.65 -1.42
N LYS A 397 -10.21 -23.40 -0.72
CA LYS A 397 -10.45 -22.11 -0.04
C LYS A 397 -9.40 -21.75 1.02
N GLU A 398 -8.73 -22.75 1.57
CA GLU A 398 -7.63 -22.63 2.53
C GLU A 398 -6.28 -22.33 1.88
N THR A 399 -6.21 -22.21 0.56
CA THR A 399 -4.99 -21.74 -0.14
C THR A 399 -4.57 -20.38 0.40
N ASP A 400 -3.27 -20.21 0.64
CA ASP A 400 -2.71 -18.95 1.12
C ASP A 400 -3.08 -17.79 0.15
N PRO A 401 -3.75 -16.74 0.64
CA PRO A 401 -4.06 -15.58 -0.19
C PRO A 401 -2.84 -14.98 -0.87
N GLU A 402 -1.67 -14.99 -0.21
CA GLU A 402 -0.42 -14.48 -0.81
C GLU A 402 0.04 -15.32 -2.00
N TYR A 403 -0.13 -16.64 -1.94
CA TYR A 403 0.15 -17.54 -3.05
C TYR A 403 -0.68 -17.17 -4.29
N ILE A 404 -1.99 -16.97 -4.11
CA ILE A 404 -2.89 -16.56 -5.20
C ILE A 404 -2.55 -15.14 -5.69
N ASN A 405 -2.22 -14.22 -4.79
CA ASN A 405 -1.85 -12.86 -5.14
C ASN A 405 -0.60 -12.80 -6.02
N GLN A 406 0.43 -13.61 -5.73
CA GLN A 406 1.63 -13.70 -6.57
C GLN A 406 1.28 -14.15 -8.00
N ILE A 407 0.36 -15.12 -8.15
CA ILE A 407 -0.09 -15.56 -9.48
C ILE A 407 -0.86 -14.45 -10.19
N LEU A 408 -1.83 -13.82 -9.50
CA LEU A 408 -2.65 -12.78 -10.10
C LEU A 408 -1.88 -11.50 -10.44
N ASP A 409 -0.81 -11.22 -9.69
CA ASP A 409 0.05 -10.05 -9.88
C ASP A 409 1.29 -10.36 -10.73
N TYR A 410 1.39 -11.61 -11.25
CA TYR A 410 2.53 -12.02 -12.06
C TYR A 410 2.65 -11.19 -13.34
N MET A 411 3.85 -10.72 -13.60
CA MET A 411 4.29 -10.08 -14.84
C MET A 411 5.73 -10.49 -15.11
N GLU A 412 6.13 -10.56 -16.38
CA GLU A 412 7.50 -10.84 -16.77
C GLU A 412 8.51 -9.94 -16.08
N ASP A 413 9.60 -10.51 -15.55
CA ASP A 413 10.68 -9.79 -14.85
C ASP A 413 10.26 -9.04 -13.58
N ILE A 414 9.16 -9.44 -12.93
CA ILE A 414 8.68 -8.80 -11.70
C ILE A 414 8.53 -9.84 -10.58
N GLU A 415 9.29 -9.63 -9.52
CA GLU A 415 9.22 -10.40 -8.26
C GLU A 415 8.08 -9.88 -7.34
N PRO A 416 7.50 -10.72 -6.45
CA PRO A 416 7.80 -12.16 -6.31
C PRO A 416 7.04 -13.00 -7.34
N ASP A 417 7.69 -14.04 -7.87
CA ASP A 417 7.15 -14.94 -8.88
C ASP A 417 7.28 -16.44 -8.50
N ASP A 418 7.58 -16.73 -7.24
CA ASP A 418 7.82 -18.09 -6.72
C ASP A 418 6.56 -18.97 -6.79
N ALA A 419 5.38 -18.42 -6.46
CA ALA A 419 4.11 -19.16 -6.53
C ALA A 419 3.73 -19.54 -7.98
N PRO A 420 3.70 -18.61 -8.97
CA PRO A 420 3.42 -18.97 -10.35
C PRO A 420 4.46 -19.91 -10.94
N ASP A 421 5.72 -19.79 -10.55
CA ASP A 421 6.80 -20.68 -11.00
C ASP A 421 6.63 -22.11 -10.47
N SER A 422 6.39 -22.26 -9.16
CA SER A 422 6.10 -23.55 -8.54
C SER A 422 4.86 -24.21 -9.16
N CYS A 423 3.81 -23.44 -9.44
CA CYS A 423 2.57 -23.94 -10.04
C CYS A 423 2.79 -24.42 -11.47
N ALA A 424 3.45 -23.62 -12.30
CA ALA A 424 3.75 -23.97 -13.69
C ALA A 424 4.63 -25.24 -13.79
N SER A 425 5.62 -25.33 -12.90
CA SER A 425 6.51 -26.49 -12.80
C SER A 425 5.73 -27.75 -12.46
N LEU A 426 4.80 -27.68 -11.48
CA LEU A 426 4.01 -28.85 -11.12
C LEU A 426 3.09 -29.31 -12.25
N ILE A 427 2.41 -28.38 -12.93
CA ILE A 427 1.52 -28.71 -14.06
C ILE A 427 2.32 -29.45 -15.15
N ARG A 428 3.48 -28.91 -15.53
CA ARG A 428 4.36 -29.56 -16.52
C ARG A 428 4.74 -30.98 -16.12
N GLU A 429 5.16 -31.20 -14.87
CA GLU A 429 5.56 -32.53 -14.39
C GLU A 429 4.40 -33.53 -14.35
N VAL A 430 3.18 -33.04 -14.06
CA VAL A 430 1.95 -33.86 -14.09
C VAL A 430 1.59 -34.25 -15.52
N GLU A 431 1.62 -33.31 -16.47
CA GLU A 431 1.30 -33.59 -17.87
C GLU A 431 2.34 -34.50 -18.57
N ALA A 432 3.62 -34.29 -18.32
CA ALA A 432 4.68 -35.15 -18.84
C ALA A 432 4.54 -36.64 -18.44
N ARG A 433 4.00 -36.90 -17.24
CA ARG A 433 3.68 -38.25 -16.78
C ARG A 433 2.47 -38.86 -17.49
N GLN A 434 1.50 -38.05 -17.85
CA GLN A 434 0.35 -38.55 -18.60
C GLN A 434 0.73 -39.04 -19.98
N GLU A 435 1.61 -38.33 -20.67
CA GLU A 435 2.12 -38.76 -21.97
C GLU A 435 2.93 -40.09 -21.90
N ALA A 436 3.67 -40.28 -20.82
CA ALA A 436 4.47 -41.51 -20.62
C ALA A 436 3.62 -42.76 -20.32
N PHE A 437 2.37 -42.63 -19.92
CA PHE A 437 1.44 -43.77 -19.69
C PHE A 437 0.59 -44.11 -20.92
N ILE A 438 0.63 -43.32 -21.99
CA ILE A 438 -0.15 -43.53 -23.22
C ILE A 438 0.68 -44.30 -24.30
N ILE A 439 1.99 -44.47 -24.07
CA ILE A 439 2.90 -45.23 -24.90
C ILE A 439 3.09 -46.63 -24.31
#